data_b2aa7ff5f83b545678d50148cc691028
#
_entry.id   b2aa7ff5f83b545678d50148cc691028
#
_cell.length_a   1.000
_cell.length_b   1.000
_cell.length_c   1.000
_cell.angle_alpha   90.00
_cell.angle_beta   90.00
_cell.angle_gamma   90.00
#
_symmetry.space_group_name_H-M   'P 1'
#
loop_
_entity.id
_entity.type
_entity.pdbx_description
1 polymer ?
#
loop_
_entity_poly.entity_id
_entity_poly.type
_entity_poly.pdbx_seq_one_letter_code
_entity_poly.pdbx_strand_id
1 'polypeptide(L)'
;VDLARSGADLKAVVTFHANLSPKAPAQKGKIQAEILVLHGEIDTMVSLDDVASFRQEMHDAEVDHEVIIFEDAKHGFSNPLADERAKANNIDLGYNAEAERQGLEAMYELLDKHLK
;
A
#
# COMPACT_ATOMS: atom_id res chain seq x y z
N VAL A 1 0.93 -6.69 -3.97
CA VAL A 1 2.06 -6.22 -4.79
C VAL A 1 2.73 -7.38 -5.57
N ASP A 2 2.68 -8.61 -5.08
CA ASP A 2 3.35 -9.74 -5.74
C ASP A 2 2.85 -9.99 -7.18
N LEU A 3 1.57 -9.75 -7.46
CA LEU A 3 1.05 -9.85 -8.82
C LEU A 3 1.75 -8.85 -9.77
N ALA A 4 1.99 -7.62 -9.31
CA ALA A 4 2.75 -6.64 -10.09
C ALA A 4 4.20 -7.08 -10.26
N ARG A 5 4.83 -7.62 -9.21
CA ARG A 5 6.21 -8.14 -9.27
C ARG A 5 6.36 -9.27 -10.26
N SER A 6 5.31 -10.04 -10.50
CA SER A 6 5.33 -11.14 -11.47
C SER A 6 5.39 -10.68 -12.92
N GLY A 7 5.22 -9.39 -13.17
CA GLY A 7 5.21 -8.82 -14.52
C GLY A 7 3.84 -8.83 -15.19
N ALA A 8 2.76 -9.00 -14.42
CA ALA A 8 1.40 -8.95 -14.95
C ALA A 8 1.16 -7.61 -15.68
N ASP A 9 0.38 -7.66 -16.75
CA ASP A 9 0.06 -6.49 -17.58
C ASP A 9 -0.97 -5.60 -16.89
N LEU A 10 -0.49 -4.80 -15.93
CA LEU A 10 -1.28 -3.86 -15.14
C LEU A 10 -0.79 -2.44 -15.43
N LYS A 11 -1.72 -1.48 -15.51
CA LYS A 11 -1.38 -0.05 -15.70
C LYS A 11 -1.10 0.65 -14.38
N ALA A 12 -1.85 0.29 -13.35
CA ALA A 12 -1.71 0.87 -12.02
C ALA A 12 -2.09 -0.14 -10.96
N VAL A 13 -1.44 -0.05 -9.80
CA VAL A 13 -1.77 -0.84 -8.61
C VAL A 13 -1.85 0.10 -7.42
N VAL A 14 -2.95 0.03 -6.69
CA VAL A 14 -3.13 0.77 -5.44
C VAL A 14 -3.30 -0.24 -4.30
N THR A 15 -2.55 -0.05 -3.22
CA THR A 15 -2.68 -0.89 -2.03
C THR A 15 -3.05 -0.05 -0.82
N PHE A 16 -3.99 -0.57 -0.04
CA PHE A 16 -4.36 -0.03 1.27
C PHE A 16 -3.83 -0.97 2.34
N HIS A 17 -3.01 -0.43 3.25
CA HIS A 17 -2.47 -1.20 4.39
C HIS A 17 -2.04 -2.62 4.03
N ALA A 18 -1.28 -2.79 2.96
CA ALA A 18 -0.86 -4.10 2.45
C ALA A 18 0.44 -4.58 3.09
N ASN A 19 0.65 -5.90 3.06
CA ASN A 19 1.96 -6.48 3.32
C ASN A 19 2.87 -6.19 2.12
N LEU A 20 4.02 -5.62 2.37
CA LEU A 20 4.96 -5.18 1.33
C LEU A 20 6.14 -6.12 1.13
N SER A 21 6.29 -7.14 1.98
CA SER A 21 7.40 -8.10 1.88
C SER A 21 7.24 -8.97 0.63
N PRO A 22 8.26 -9.06 -0.23
CA PRO A 22 8.15 -9.84 -1.45
C PRO A 22 8.38 -11.33 -1.19
N LYS A 23 7.67 -12.19 -1.95
CA LYS A 23 8.05 -13.61 -2.07
C LYS A 23 9.33 -13.75 -2.89
N ALA A 24 9.46 -12.92 -3.90
CA ALA A 24 10.68 -12.75 -4.68
C ALA A 24 10.84 -11.26 -4.98
N PRO A 25 12.04 -10.68 -4.81
CA PRO A 25 12.25 -9.26 -5.08
C PRO A 25 11.92 -8.89 -6.53
N ALA A 26 11.49 -7.65 -6.73
CA ALA A 26 11.21 -7.12 -8.05
C ALA A 26 12.47 -7.08 -8.90
N GLN A 27 12.32 -7.39 -10.19
CA GLN A 27 13.40 -7.33 -11.16
C GLN A 27 13.21 -6.10 -12.06
N LYS A 28 14.32 -5.47 -12.42
CA LYS A 28 14.33 -4.30 -13.30
C LYS A 28 13.60 -4.62 -14.61
N GLY A 29 12.67 -3.74 -14.99
CA GLY A 29 11.93 -3.85 -16.24
C GLY A 29 10.78 -4.85 -16.24
N LYS A 30 10.55 -5.59 -15.15
CA LYS A 30 9.50 -6.59 -15.09
C LYS A 30 8.16 -6.04 -14.61
N ILE A 31 8.17 -5.09 -13.67
CA ILE A 31 6.95 -4.42 -13.22
C ILE A 31 6.55 -3.36 -14.24
N GLN A 32 5.33 -3.46 -14.76
CA GLN A 32 4.81 -2.56 -15.79
C GLN A 32 3.89 -1.50 -15.23
N ALA A 33 3.38 -1.69 -14.01
CA ALA A 33 2.41 -0.80 -13.38
C ALA A 33 3.07 0.34 -12.63
N GLU A 34 2.38 1.49 -12.54
CA GLU A 34 2.66 2.48 -11.52
C GLU A 34 2.04 2.01 -10.21
N ILE A 35 2.78 2.08 -9.09
CA ILE A 35 2.34 1.55 -7.81
C ILE A 35 2.14 2.67 -6.81
N LEU A 36 0.96 2.72 -6.20
CA LEU A 36 0.64 3.62 -5.09
C LEU A 36 0.39 2.79 -3.82
N VAL A 37 1.18 3.05 -2.79
CA VAL A 37 1.04 2.41 -1.48
C VAL A 37 0.47 3.42 -0.49
N LEU A 38 -0.64 3.06 0.14
CA LEU A 38 -1.31 3.87 1.15
C LEU A 38 -1.12 3.16 2.50
N HIS A 39 -0.30 3.75 3.38
CA HIS A 39 0.20 3.10 4.58
C HIS A 39 -0.05 3.93 5.83
N GLY A 40 -0.35 3.26 6.95
CA GLY A 40 -0.55 3.91 8.24
C GLY A 40 0.77 4.06 9.01
N GLU A 41 1.04 5.26 9.54
CA GLU A 41 2.26 5.56 10.28
C GLU A 41 2.48 4.64 11.48
N ILE A 42 1.40 4.32 12.21
CA ILE A 42 1.46 3.50 13.43
C ILE A 42 0.99 2.06 13.20
N ASP A 43 1.10 1.57 11.96
CA ASP A 43 0.86 0.17 11.62
C ASP A 43 1.97 -0.70 12.21
N THR A 44 1.59 -1.59 13.16
CA THR A 44 2.54 -2.49 13.82
C THR A 44 2.71 -3.82 13.09
N MET A 45 1.86 -4.12 12.11
CA MET A 45 1.97 -5.33 11.30
C MET A 45 2.94 -5.16 10.14
N VAL A 46 3.00 -3.95 9.58
CA VAL A 46 3.93 -3.59 8.51
C VAL A 46 4.64 -2.30 8.93
N SER A 47 5.88 -2.44 9.39
CA SER A 47 6.65 -1.33 9.96
C SER A 47 7.10 -0.31 8.91
N LEU A 48 7.56 0.85 9.37
CA LEU A 48 8.19 1.85 8.48
C LEU A 48 9.50 1.33 7.89
N ASP A 49 10.17 0.39 8.55
CA ASP A 49 11.34 -0.29 7.98
C ASP A 49 10.94 -1.15 6.78
N ASP A 50 9.80 -1.82 6.83
CA ASP A 50 9.25 -2.57 5.69
C ASP A 50 8.91 -1.63 4.53
N VAL A 51 8.39 -0.45 4.83
CA VAL A 51 8.13 0.58 3.81
C VAL A 51 9.42 1.05 3.17
N ALA A 52 10.46 1.30 3.98
CA ALA A 52 11.77 1.72 3.46
C ALA A 52 12.37 0.65 2.56
N SER A 53 12.26 -0.63 2.94
CA SER A 53 12.74 -1.75 2.12
C SER A 53 11.96 -1.84 0.80
N PHE A 54 10.65 -1.63 0.84
CA PHE A 54 9.83 -1.59 -0.37
C PHE A 54 10.24 -0.45 -1.30
N ARG A 55 10.46 0.75 -0.76
CA ARG A 55 10.92 1.89 -1.57
C ARG A 55 12.24 1.60 -2.24
N GLN A 56 13.19 0.97 -1.52
CA GLN A 56 14.48 0.61 -2.08
C GLN A 56 14.33 -0.44 -3.18
N GLU A 57 13.50 -1.44 -2.97
CA GLU A 57 13.18 -2.46 -3.99
C GLU A 57 12.64 -1.83 -5.27
N MET A 58 11.68 -0.91 -5.15
CA MET A 58 11.08 -0.24 -6.31
C MET A 58 12.07 0.69 -7.00
N HIS A 59 12.91 1.39 -6.23
CA HIS A 59 13.97 2.24 -6.79
C HIS A 59 14.97 1.41 -7.58
N ASP A 60 15.43 0.29 -7.03
CA ASP A 60 16.42 -0.58 -7.68
C ASP A 60 15.84 -1.24 -8.95
N ALA A 61 14.55 -1.53 -8.95
CA ALA A 61 13.84 -2.08 -10.11
C ALA A 61 13.38 -1.01 -11.12
N GLU A 62 13.65 0.26 -10.84
CA GLU A 62 13.25 1.42 -11.68
C GLU A 62 11.73 1.47 -11.93
N VAL A 63 10.94 1.24 -10.89
CA VAL A 63 9.48 1.25 -10.94
C VAL A 63 8.93 2.61 -10.50
N ASP A 64 7.99 3.16 -11.27
CA ASP A 64 7.22 4.33 -10.84
C ASP A 64 6.38 3.96 -9.63
N HIS A 65 6.64 4.61 -8.52
CA HIS A 65 5.93 4.32 -7.27
C HIS A 65 5.81 5.57 -6.40
N GLU A 66 4.79 5.54 -5.55
CA GLU A 66 4.58 6.53 -4.51
C GLU A 66 4.09 5.83 -3.24
N VAL A 67 4.58 6.27 -2.09
CA VAL A 67 4.10 5.81 -0.79
C VAL A 67 3.57 7.02 -0.03
N ILE A 68 2.30 6.99 0.32
CA ILE A 68 1.68 8.01 1.18
C ILE A 68 1.50 7.40 2.57
N ILE A 69 2.07 8.06 3.57
CA ILE A 69 1.99 7.64 4.97
C ILE A 69 1.02 8.55 5.70
N PHE A 70 -0.02 7.97 6.30
CA PHE A 70 -1.03 8.71 7.03
C PHE A 70 -0.72 8.71 8.52
N GLU A 71 -0.64 9.90 9.11
CA GLU A 71 -0.43 10.06 10.55
C GLU A 71 -1.55 9.39 11.34
N ASP A 72 -1.19 8.81 12.48
CA ASP A 72 -2.13 8.18 13.43
C ASP A 72 -2.99 7.04 12.84
N ALA A 73 -2.67 6.56 11.65
CA ALA A 73 -3.39 5.46 11.03
C ALA A 73 -2.73 4.12 11.32
N LYS A 74 -3.54 3.12 11.64
CA LYS A 74 -3.13 1.74 11.90
C LYS A 74 -3.34 0.86 10.68
N HIS A 75 -2.89 -0.39 10.77
CA HIS A 75 -3.26 -1.40 9.78
C HIS A 75 -4.78 -1.55 9.73
N GLY A 76 -5.35 -1.66 8.53
CA GLY A 76 -6.80 -1.73 8.36
C GLY A 76 -7.51 -0.38 8.40
N PHE A 77 -6.80 0.75 8.30
CA PHE A 77 -7.39 2.08 8.46
C PHE A 77 -8.54 2.40 7.51
N SER A 78 -8.63 1.76 6.36
CA SER A 78 -9.72 1.96 5.40
C SER A 78 -10.91 1.02 5.62
N ASN A 79 -10.85 0.14 6.60
CA ASN A 79 -11.91 -0.81 6.89
C ASN A 79 -12.74 -0.33 8.09
N PRO A 80 -14.03 0.05 7.89
CA PRO A 80 -14.89 0.50 8.98
C PRO A 80 -15.10 -0.54 10.09
N LEU A 81 -14.84 -1.82 9.80
CA LEU A 81 -14.96 -2.91 10.77
C LEU A 81 -13.66 -3.22 11.50
N ALA A 82 -12.58 -2.45 11.24
CA ALA A 82 -11.27 -2.73 11.82
C ALA A 82 -11.28 -2.69 13.35
N ASP A 83 -11.96 -1.71 13.96
CA ASP A 83 -12.03 -1.59 15.41
C ASP A 83 -12.71 -2.80 16.05
N GLU A 84 -13.80 -3.27 15.47
CA GLU A 84 -14.50 -4.47 15.93
C GLU A 84 -13.64 -5.72 15.80
N ARG A 85 -12.96 -5.88 14.68
CA ARG A 85 -12.07 -7.01 14.43
C ARG A 85 -10.87 -6.99 15.34
N ALA A 86 -10.31 -5.82 15.64
CA ALA A 86 -9.20 -5.66 16.57
C ALA A 86 -9.60 -6.16 17.96
N LYS A 87 -10.76 -5.75 18.44
CA LYS A 87 -11.28 -6.15 19.74
C LYS A 87 -11.60 -7.64 19.80
N ALA A 88 -12.27 -8.17 18.76
CA ALA A 88 -12.69 -9.58 18.73
C ALA A 88 -11.51 -10.54 18.66
N ASN A 89 -10.42 -10.18 17.97
CA ASN A 89 -9.28 -11.06 17.70
C ASN A 89 -8.01 -10.66 18.45
N ASN A 90 -8.06 -9.62 19.29
CA ASN A 90 -6.93 -9.09 20.06
C ASN A 90 -5.72 -8.79 19.15
N ILE A 91 -5.96 -8.07 18.06
CA ILE A 91 -4.94 -7.65 17.10
C ILE A 91 -4.95 -6.12 16.95
N ASP A 92 -3.82 -5.54 16.54
CA ASP A 92 -3.65 -4.09 16.47
C ASP A 92 -4.13 -3.55 15.11
N LEU A 93 -5.44 -3.40 14.99
CA LEU A 93 -6.10 -2.78 13.84
C LEU A 93 -6.85 -1.53 14.30
N GLY A 94 -7.11 -0.61 13.39
CA GLY A 94 -7.95 0.55 13.69
C GLY A 94 -8.42 1.27 12.44
N TYR A 95 -9.68 1.67 12.44
CA TYR A 95 -10.27 2.49 11.39
C TYR A 95 -9.89 3.96 11.58
N ASN A 96 -9.62 4.65 10.47
CA ASN A 96 -9.36 6.10 10.47
C ASN A 96 -10.06 6.71 9.26
N ALA A 97 -11.16 7.42 9.52
CA ALA A 97 -12.01 7.98 8.46
C ALA A 97 -11.28 8.99 7.58
N GLU A 98 -10.41 9.82 8.16
CA GLU A 98 -9.64 10.81 7.40
C GLU A 98 -8.61 10.16 6.50
N ALA A 99 -7.89 9.13 7.01
CA ALA A 99 -6.94 8.38 6.21
C ALA A 99 -7.65 7.65 5.06
N GLU A 100 -8.82 7.06 5.31
CA GLU A 100 -9.64 6.44 4.27
C GLU A 100 -10.01 7.46 3.19
N ARG A 101 -10.50 8.63 3.59
CA ARG A 101 -10.90 9.69 2.65
C ARG A 101 -9.75 10.12 1.76
N GLN A 102 -8.60 10.44 2.37
CA GLN A 102 -7.41 10.87 1.64
C GLN A 102 -6.87 9.76 0.74
N GLY A 103 -6.90 8.52 1.23
CA GLY A 103 -6.47 7.37 0.45
C GLY A 103 -7.35 7.14 -0.78
N LEU A 104 -8.66 7.23 -0.64
CA LEU A 104 -9.58 7.10 -1.77
C LEU A 104 -9.38 8.22 -2.79
N GLU A 105 -9.15 9.46 -2.35
CA GLU A 105 -8.83 10.56 -3.26
C GLU A 105 -7.57 10.28 -4.09
N ALA A 106 -6.51 9.83 -3.42
CA ALA A 106 -5.25 9.49 -4.10
C ALA A 106 -5.44 8.34 -5.09
N MET A 107 -6.21 7.33 -4.72
CA MET A 107 -6.55 6.21 -5.60
C MET A 107 -7.29 6.68 -6.84
N TYR A 108 -8.32 7.51 -6.68
CA TYR A 108 -9.10 8.01 -7.82
C TYR A 108 -8.26 8.86 -8.75
N GLU A 109 -7.36 9.70 -8.22
CA GLU A 109 -6.45 10.51 -9.04
C GLU A 109 -5.55 9.62 -9.91
N LEU A 110 -4.98 8.56 -9.33
CA LEU A 110 -4.13 7.62 -10.06
C LEU A 110 -4.92 6.88 -11.14
N LEU A 111 -6.09 6.34 -10.80
CA LEU A 111 -6.91 5.60 -11.75
C LEU A 111 -7.40 6.51 -12.90
N ASP A 112 -7.79 7.73 -12.59
CA ASP A 112 -8.21 8.70 -13.60
C ASP A 112 -7.09 8.99 -14.61
N LYS A 113 -5.85 9.14 -14.12
CA LYS A 113 -4.66 9.33 -14.95
C LYS A 113 -4.47 8.19 -15.96
N HIS A 114 -4.70 6.94 -15.52
CA HIS A 114 -4.43 5.75 -16.34
C HIS A 114 -5.61 5.30 -17.22
N LEU A 115 -6.83 5.76 -16.90
CA LEU A 115 -8.04 5.36 -17.62
C LEU A 115 -8.52 6.40 -18.66
N LYS A 116 -7.81 7.51 -18.78
CA LYS A 116 -8.10 8.55 -19.79
C LYS A 116 -7.49 8.25 -21.13
#